data_437985d11a0bed766b8a0c2ed68171b1
#
_entry.id   437985d11a0bed766b8a0c2ed68171b1
#
_cell.length_a   1.000
_cell.length_b   1.000
_cell.length_c   1.000
_cell.angle_alpha   90.00
_cell.angle_beta   90.00
_cell.angle_gamma   90.00
#
_symmetry.space_group_name_H-M   'P 1'
#
loop_
_entity.id
_entity.type
_entity.pdbx_description
1 polymer ?
#
loop_
_entity_poly.entity_id
_entity_poly.type
_entity_poly.pdbx_seq_one_letter_code
_entity_poly.pdbx_strand_id
1 'polypeptide(L)'
;RYQNYPEGIFSTVSRDAVFLVENGEFKACLNRVRVADKMINVFSSIEALGREIWPLEWWEIRTPTLIPHILVAKTGVSLPEI
;
A
#
# COMPACT_ATOMS: atom_id res chain seq x y z
N ARG A 1 -8.30 3.42 3.75
CA ARG A 1 -9.27 4.37 4.29
C ARG A 1 -8.62 5.67 4.72
N TYR A 2 -9.31 6.77 4.51
CA TYR A 2 -8.85 8.04 5.04
C TYR A 2 -9.13 8.14 6.53
N GLN A 3 -8.12 8.55 7.29
CA GLN A 3 -8.25 8.86 8.71
C GLN A 3 -8.46 10.36 8.91
N ASN A 4 -7.96 11.17 8.00
CA ASN A 4 -8.05 12.62 8.09
C ASN A 4 -8.07 13.19 6.69
N TYR A 5 -9.25 13.52 6.17
CA TYR A 5 -9.39 14.06 4.81
C TYR A 5 -8.65 15.38 4.59
N PRO A 6 -8.72 16.37 5.50
CA PRO A 6 -8.01 17.64 5.27
C PRO A 6 -6.51 17.49 5.11
N GLU A 7 -5.90 16.52 5.78
CA GLU A 7 -4.46 16.28 5.67
C GLU A 7 -4.11 15.17 4.69
N GLY A 8 -5.10 14.48 4.17
CA GLY A 8 -4.88 13.37 3.25
C GLY A 8 -4.23 12.17 3.91
N ILE A 9 -4.47 11.95 5.19
CA ILE A 9 -3.93 10.81 5.92
C ILE A 9 -4.82 9.60 5.70
N PHE A 10 -4.20 8.48 5.35
CA PHE A 10 -4.91 7.22 5.21
C PHE A 10 -4.29 6.16 6.12
N SER A 11 -5.05 5.14 6.43
CA SER A 11 -4.58 3.96 7.14
C SER A 11 -5.30 2.74 6.61
N THR A 12 -4.54 1.71 6.32
CA THR A 12 -5.11 0.47 5.81
C THR A 12 -4.33 -0.71 6.35
N VAL A 13 -4.99 -1.85 6.44
CA VAL A 13 -4.38 -3.10 6.89
C VAL A 13 -4.41 -4.08 5.73
N SER A 14 -3.31 -4.79 5.53
CA SER A 14 -3.24 -5.79 4.48
C SER A 14 -4.27 -6.91 4.72
N ARG A 15 -4.82 -7.44 3.63
CA ARG A 15 -5.78 -8.55 3.68
C ARG A 15 -5.13 -9.87 3.28
N ASP A 16 -4.18 -9.78 2.37
CA ASP A 16 -3.52 -10.94 1.77
C ASP A 16 -2.11 -11.09 2.31
N ALA A 17 -1.33 -11.95 1.69
CA ALA A 17 0.03 -12.23 2.13
C ALA A 17 0.91 -10.99 2.03
N VAL A 18 1.70 -10.78 3.08
CA VAL A 18 2.72 -9.75 3.13
C VAL A 18 4.05 -10.43 3.46
N PHE A 19 5.08 -10.08 2.71
CA PHE A 19 6.39 -10.69 2.89
C PHE A 19 7.40 -9.64 3.33
N LEU A 20 8.20 -10.01 4.33
CA LEU A 20 9.34 -9.20 4.73
C LEU A 20 10.52 -9.62 3.86
N VAL A 21 11.12 -8.65 3.18
CA VAL A 21 12.27 -8.88 2.30
C VAL A 21 13.43 -8.03 2.80
N GLU A 22 14.57 -8.67 3.02
CA GLU A 22 15.79 -7.96 3.40
C GLU A 22 16.94 -8.45 2.52
N ASN A 23 17.72 -7.51 2.00
CA ASN A 23 18.88 -7.82 1.18
C ASN A 23 18.55 -8.76 0.00
N GLY A 24 17.38 -8.57 -0.58
CA GLY A 24 16.92 -9.39 -1.70
C GLY A 24 16.39 -10.76 -1.33
N GLU A 25 16.27 -11.09 -0.04
CA GLU A 25 15.79 -12.38 0.41
C GLU A 25 14.49 -12.27 1.19
N PHE A 26 13.62 -13.24 1.00
CA PHE A 26 12.43 -13.36 1.83
C PHE A 26 12.82 -13.79 3.24
N LYS A 27 12.44 -13.00 4.22
CA LYS A 27 12.73 -13.30 5.63
C LYS A 27 11.55 -13.90 6.36
N ALA A 28 10.35 -13.44 6.07
CA ALA A 28 9.16 -13.90 6.77
C ALA A 28 7.92 -13.59 5.99
N CYS A 29 6.88 -14.37 6.23
CA CYS A 29 5.54 -14.05 5.81
C CYS A 29 4.82 -13.46 7.01
N LEU A 30 4.31 -12.25 6.86
CA LEU A 30 3.63 -11.53 7.93
C LEU A 30 2.12 -11.71 7.80
N ASN A 31 1.44 -11.89 8.91
CA ASN A 31 0.00 -12.06 8.89
C ASN A 31 -0.72 -10.77 8.49
N ARG A 32 -0.35 -9.68 9.12
CA ARG A 32 -0.97 -8.39 8.88
C ARG A 32 0.04 -7.28 9.03
N VAL A 33 -0.10 -6.28 8.18
CA VAL A 33 0.73 -5.08 8.22
C VAL A 33 -0.18 -3.89 8.02
N ARG A 34 0.01 -2.87 8.83
CA ARG A 34 -0.70 -1.60 8.67
C ARG A 34 0.18 -0.63 7.90
N VAL A 35 -0.39 -0.03 6.88
CA VAL A 35 0.25 1.06 6.14
C VAL A 35 -0.54 2.32 6.44
N ALA A 36 0.14 3.32 6.98
CA ALA A 36 -0.46 4.60 7.31
C ALA A 36 0.49 5.73 6.93
N ASP A 37 0.02 6.67 6.16
CA ASP A 37 0.83 7.80 5.72
C ASP A 37 -0.05 8.89 5.12
N LYS A 38 0.56 9.97 4.73
CA LYS A 38 -0.10 10.98 3.92
C LYS A 38 -0.05 10.58 2.46
N MET A 39 -1.16 10.76 1.76
CA MET A 39 -1.22 10.42 0.33
C MET A 39 -0.13 11.13 -0.46
N ILE A 40 0.13 12.40 -0.13
CA ILE A 40 1.17 13.16 -0.83
C ILE A 40 2.55 12.54 -0.64
N ASN A 41 2.85 12.00 0.54
CA ASN A 41 4.12 11.35 0.79
C ASN A 41 4.28 10.08 -0.03
N VAL A 42 3.23 9.26 -0.08
CA VAL A 42 3.26 8.03 -0.85
C VAL A 42 3.44 8.31 -2.33
N PHE A 43 2.64 9.21 -2.89
CA PHE A 43 2.75 9.53 -4.32
C PHE A 43 4.06 10.21 -4.67
N SER A 44 4.63 11.00 -3.76
CA SER A 44 5.92 11.63 -3.99
C SER A 44 7.09 10.66 -3.89
N SER A 45 6.88 9.51 -3.29
CA SER A 45 7.94 8.53 -3.04
C SER A 45 7.88 7.32 -3.98
N ILE A 46 7.04 7.35 -5.00
CA ILE A 46 6.97 6.26 -5.97
C ILE A 46 8.25 6.27 -6.81
N GLU A 47 8.97 5.14 -6.78
CA GLU A 47 10.21 4.98 -7.54
C GLU A 47 10.02 4.22 -8.84
N ALA A 48 9.06 3.30 -8.87
CA ALA A 48 8.86 2.45 -10.04
C ALA A 48 7.42 1.99 -10.13
N LEU A 49 7.02 1.67 -11.35
CA LEU A 49 5.70 1.11 -11.64
C LEU A 49 5.89 -0.26 -12.27
N GLY A 50 5.00 -1.19 -11.93
CA GLY A 50 4.96 -2.48 -12.58
C GLY A 50 4.54 -2.36 -14.04
N ARG A 51 4.92 -3.34 -14.85
CA ARG A 51 4.56 -3.35 -16.26
C ARG A 51 3.10 -3.73 -16.49
N GLU A 52 2.58 -4.61 -15.65
CA GLU A 52 1.22 -5.07 -15.77
C GLU A 52 0.27 -4.10 -15.10
N ILE A 53 -0.86 -3.88 -15.75
CA ILE A 53 -1.90 -2.99 -15.25
C ILE A 53 -3.11 -3.87 -14.95
N TRP A 54 -3.64 -3.72 -13.75
CA TRP A 54 -4.73 -4.55 -13.28
C TRP A 54 -6.01 -3.74 -13.15
N PRO A 55 -7.15 -4.27 -13.56
CA PRO A 55 -8.41 -3.60 -13.29
C PRO A 55 -8.69 -3.65 -11.78
N LEU A 56 -9.08 -2.51 -11.26
CA LEU A 56 -9.45 -2.39 -9.86
C LEU A 56 -10.97 -2.47 -9.77
N GLU A 57 -11.46 -3.61 -9.28
CA GLU A 57 -12.87 -3.86 -9.11
C GLU A 57 -13.21 -3.99 -7.63
N TRP A 58 -14.00 -3.05 -7.17
CA TRP A 58 -14.39 -2.98 -5.78
C TRP A 58 -15.69 -2.23 -5.67
N TRP A 59 -16.54 -2.59 -4.75
CA TRP A 59 -17.85 -1.98 -4.64
C TRP A 59 -17.82 -0.47 -4.39
N GLU A 60 -16.75 0.04 -3.83
CA GLU A 60 -16.57 1.49 -3.60
C GLU A 60 -16.06 2.21 -4.84
N ILE A 61 -15.63 1.50 -5.86
CA ILE A 61 -15.06 2.10 -7.07
C ILE A 61 -16.12 2.17 -8.14
N ARG A 62 -16.51 3.39 -8.47
CA ARG A 62 -17.58 3.64 -9.43
C ARG A 62 -17.08 3.90 -10.84
N THR A 63 -15.82 4.23 -10.97
CA THR A 63 -15.19 4.51 -12.25
C THR A 63 -14.23 3.39 -12.60
N PRO A 64 -14.25 2.88 -13.82
CA PRO A 64 -13.26 1.88 -14.22
C PRO A 64 -11.85 2.39 -13.96
N THR A 65 -11.06 1.62 -13.24
CA THR A 65 -9.73 2.03 -12.82
C THR A 65 -8.73 0.93 -13.14
N LEU A 66 -7.63 1.30 -13.78
CA LEU A 66 -6.52 0.40 -14.06
C LEU A 66 -5.31 0.88 -13.29
N ILE A 67 -4.70 -0.02 -12.52
CA ILE A 67 -3.54 0.36 -11.71
C ILE A 67 -2.41 -0.64 -11.90
N PRO A 68 -1.15 -0.17 -11.90
CA PRO A 68 0.01 -1.03 -11.83
C PRO A 68 0.39 -1.29 -10.37
N HIS A 69 1.29 -2.25 -10.18
CA HIS A 69 2.02 -2.32 -8.91
C HIS A 69 2.95 -1.12 -8.81
N ILE A 70 3.17 -0.64 -7.61
CA ILE A 70 4.06 0.50 -7.39
C ILE A 70 5.15 0.12 -6.39
N LEU A 71 6.32 0.71 -6.57
CA LEU A 71 7.42 0.63 -5.61
C LEU A 71 7.54 1.99 -4.94
N VAL A 72 7.32 2.01 -3.65
CA VAL A 72 7.39 3.23 -2.84
C VAL A 72 8.69 3.20 -2.03
N ALA A 73 9.47 4.26 -2.12
CA ALA A 73 10.77 4.33 -1.45
C ALA A 73 10.63 4.23 0.07
N LYS A 74 9.63 4.89 0.61
CA LYS A 74 9.43 4.91 2.06
C LYS A 74 7.98 5.23 2.38
N THR A 75 7.42 4.47 3.30
CA THR A 75 6.08 4.73 3.81
C THR A 75 5.97 4.24 5.25
N GLY A 76 4.96 4.71 5.96
CA GLY A 76 4.73 4.30 7.33
C GLY A 76 4.12 2.90 7.39
N VAL A 77 4.88 1.97 7.94
CA VAL A 77 4.45 0.57 8.08
C VAL A 77 4.60 0.15 9.53
N SER A 78 3.60 -0.51 10.04
CA SER A 78 3.63 -1.04 11.41
C SER A 78 2.88 -2.36 11.49
N LEU A 79 3.18 -3.12 12.52
CA LEU A 79 2.44 -4.35 12.80
C LEU A 79 1.25 -4.00 13.69
N PRO A 80 0.04 -4.43 13.31
CA PRO A 80 -1.12 -4.19 14.16
C PRO A 80 -0.99 -4.92 15.48
N GLU A 81 -1.47 -4.30 16.53
CA GLU A 81 -1.60 -4.97 17.81
C GLU A 81 -2.80 -5.91 17.75
N ILE A 82 -2.66 -7.04 18.39
CA ILE A 82 -3.70 -8.05 18.43
C ILE A 82 -4.50 -7.94 19.73
#